data_e6455c4787c9987f7668fc432ce9860f
#
_entry.id   e6455c4787c9987f7668fc432ce9860f
#
_cell.length_a   1.000
_cell.length_b   1.000
_cell.length_c   1.000
_cell.angle_alpha   90.00
_cell.angle_beta   90.00
_cell.angle_gamma   90.00
#
_symmetry.space_group_name_H-M   'P 1'
#
loop_
_entity.id
_entity.type
_entity.pdbx_description
1 polymer ?
#
loop_
_entity_poly.entity_id
_entity_poly.type
_entity_poly.pdbx_seq_one_letter_code
_entity_poly.pdbx_strand_id
1 'polypeptide(L)'
;MKNIIIVFVSALFLSCNTTVPKPKAVGVDGEPEGSHTSVEWKIWAYSSAAPSFIAANCTVVDVDGTVLREGTNGWTAMSGNMAGPADPDNGYKDRHEAIPMVGDAESFNWMDAYMNKTKPEMNGDGWIWMLHGDLGVDNFRPYSEGDKANTPDGLWIESGPHLMLMPKDTSTL
;
A
#
# COMPACT_ATOMS: atom_id res chain seq x y z
N MET A 1 21.34 -75.38 11.92
CA MET A 1 20.12 -74.54 11.87
C MET A 1 20.45 -73.21 12.50
N LYS A 2 20.68 -72.17 11.70
CA LYS A 2 21.02 -70.81 12.18
C LYS A 2 19.76 -69.98 12.23
N ASN A 3 19.34 -69.55 13.40
CA ASN A 3 18.18 -68.65 13.59
C ASN A 3 18.62 -67.22 13.31
N ILE A 4 18.05 -66.61 12.29
CA ILE A 4 18.20 -65.17 11.96
C ILE A 4 17.09 -64.45 12.69
N ILE A 5 17.45 -63.61 13.68
CA ILE A 5 16.53 -62.69 14.36
C ILE A 5 16.53 -61.39 13.54
N ILE A 6 15.42 -61.09 12.90
CA ILE A 6 15.20 -59.81 12.21
C ILE A 6 14.60 -58.84 13.23
N VAL A 7 15.41 -57.84 13.60
CA VAL A 7 14.94 -56.72 14.45
C VAL A 7 14.34 -55.66 13.56
N PHE A 8 13.03 -55.49 13.63
CA PHE A 8 12.31 -54.35 13.02
C PHE A 8 12.56 -53.10 13.85
N VAL A 9 13.34 -52.15 13.32
CA VAL A 9 13.46 -50.83 13.91
C VAL A 9 12.35 -49.97 13.28
N SER A 10 11.27 -49.76 14.02
CA SER A 10 10.19 -48.82 13.64
C SER A 10 10.66 -47.41 13.95
N ALA A 11 11.06 -46.66 12.90
CA ALA A 11 11.35 -45.23 13.02
C ALA A 11 10.00 -44.47 13.12
N LEU A 12 9.66 -43.99 14.31
CA LEU A 12 8.59 -43.04 14.50
C LEU A 12 9.03 -41.67 13.95
N PHE A 13 8.55 -41.30 12.76
CA PHE A 13 8.62 -39.92 12.29
C PHE A 13 7.57 -39.09 13.06
N LEU A 14 8.00 -38.37 14.11
CA LEU A 14 7.23 -37.28 14.66
C LEU A 14 7.29 -36.13 13.63
N SER A 15 6.28 -36.06 12.78
CA SER A 15 6.01 -34.89 11.96
C SER A 15 5.52 -33.75 12.89
N CYS A 16 6.42 -32.85 13.28
CA CYS A 16 6.03 -31.58 13.86
C CYS A 16 5.33 -30.75 12.77
N ASN A 17 4.01 -30.88 12.71
CA ASN A 17 3.18 -29.90 11.98
C ASN A 17 3.18 -28.60 12.79
N THR A 18 4.24 -27.81 12.68
CA THR A 18 4.18 -26.39 12.99
C THR A 18 3.41 -25.73 11.86
N THR A 19 2.10 -25.68 11.96
CA THR A 19 1.30 -24.75 11.17
C THR A 19 1.70 -23.35 11.59
N VAL A 20 2.67 -22.78 10.85
CA VAL A 20 2.90 -21.33 10.89
C VAL A 20 1.54 -20.70 10.55
N PRO A 21 0.93 -19.88 11.42
CA PRO A 21 -0.31 -19.21 11.08
C PRO A 21 -0.06 -18.42 9.81
N LYS A 22 -0.77 -18.79 8.72
CA LYS A 22 -0.74 -18.01 7.48
C LYS A 22 -1.18 -16.60 7.88
N PRO A 23 -0.39 -15.54 7.60
CA PRO A 23 -0.80 -14.19 7.89
C PRO A 23 -2.21 -14.00 7.33
N LYS A 24 -3.17 -13.65 8.18
CA LYS A 24 -4.53 -13.38 7.74
C LYS A 24 -4.41 -12.22 6.78
N ALA A 25 -4.81 -12.40 5.51
CA ALA A 25 -4.80 -11.33 4.54
C ALA A 25 -5.66 -10.20 5.09
N VAL A 26 -5.03 -9.19 5.65
CA VAL A 26 -5.68 -7.99 6.15
C VAL A 26 -5.85 -7.08 4.95
N GLY A 27 -7.05 -6.62 4.69
CA GLY A 27 -7.29 -5.58 3.70
C GLY A 27 -8.09 -5.97 2.46
N VAL A 28 -8.61 -7.19 2.33
CA VAL A 28 -9.40 -7.58 1.16
C VAL A 28 -10.83 -7.94 1.50
N ASP A 29 -11.11 -8.38 2.73
CA ASP A 29 -12.42 -8.88 3.14
C ASP A 29 -12.99 -8.05 4.30
N GLY A 30 -13.72 -7.01 3.96
CA GLY A 30 -14.49 -6.23 4.93
C GLY A 30 -13.69 -5.18 5.70
N GLU A 31 -14.36 -4.12 6.08
CA GLU A 31 -13.81 -3.05 6.91
C GLU A 31 -13.67 -3.54 8.36
N PRO A 32 -12.53 -3.31 9.04
CA PRO A 32 -12.39 -3.61 10.47
C PRO A 32 -13.39 -2.80 11.31
N GLU A 33 -14.00 -3.46 12.29
CA GLU A 33 -14.82 -2.75 13.28
C GLU A 33 -13.95 -1.88 14.19
N GLY A 34 -14.43 -0.70 14.55
CA GLY A 34 -13.75 0.18 15.50
C GLY A 34 -13.37 1.54 14.92
N SER A 35 -12.40 2.18 15.57
CA SER A 35 -11.95 3.52 15.22
C SER A 35 -11.13 3.52 13.93
N HIS A 36 -11.38 4.50 13.04
CA HIS A 36 -10.58 4.71 11.84
C HIS A 36 -9.18 5.30 12.12
N THR A 37 -8.89 5.61 13.39
CA THR A 37 -7.53 5.91 13.84
C THR A 37 -6.72 4.67 14.22
N SER A 38 -7.37 3.48 14.27
CA SER A 38 -6.71 2.23 14.65
C SER A 38 -5.70 1.74 13.60
N VAL A 39 -4.67 1.04 14.07
CA VAL A 39 -3.66 0.43 13.19
C VAL A 39 -4.30 -0.57 12.22
N GLU A 40 -5.25 -1.35 12.69
CA GLU A 40 -5.97 -2.34 11.89
C GLU A 40 -6.74 -1.68 10.75
N TRP A 41 -7.45 -0.60 11.03
CA TRP A 41 -8.19 0.13 10.00
C TRP A 41 -7.24 0.76 8.96
N LYS A 42 -6.16 1.40 9.42
CA LYS A 42 -5.16 2.01 8.52
C LYS A 42 -4.51 0.97 7.61
N ILE A 43 -4.13 -0.20 8.17
CA ILE A 43 -3.57 -1.29 7.37
C ILE A 43 -4.57 -1.73 6.28
N TRP A 44 -5.82 -1.93 6.65
CA TRP A 44 -6.88 -2.32 5.72
C TRP A 44 -7.12 -1.24 4.67
N ALA A 45 -7.32 0.00 5.08
CA ALA A 45 -7.63 1.11 4.19
C ALA A 45 -6.51 1.36 3.19
N TYR A 46 -5.26 1.49 3.66
CA TYR A 46 -4.14 1.85 2.79
C TYR A 46 -3.77 0.72 1.82
N SER A 47 -3.69 -0.52 2.30
CA SER A 47 -3.34 -1.64 1.43
C SER A 47 -4.41 -1.96 0.38
N SER A 48 -5.68 -1.59 0.63
CA SER A 48 -6.78 -1.85 -0.29
C SER A 48 -6.71 -1.07 -1.62
N ALA A 49 -5.78 -0.12 -1.74
CA ALA A 49 -5.56 0.62 -2.99
C ALA A 49 -4.95 -0.24 -4.11
N ALA A 50 -4.46 -1.44 -3.82
CA ALA A 50 -3.89 -2.36 -4.80
C ALA A 50 -4.68 -3.68 -4.88
N PRO A 51 -4.50 -4.46 -5.97
CA PRO A 51 -5.02 -5.82 -6.05
C PRO A 51 -4.55 -6.69 -4.87
N SER A 52 -5.37 -7.65 -4.47
CA SER A 52 -5.15 -8.48 -3.27
C SER A 52 -3.80 -9.19 -3.22
N PHE A 53 -3.27 -9.62 -4.36
CA PHE A 53 -1.96 -10.28 -4.43
C PHE A 53 -0.78 -9.34 -4.13
N ILE A 54 -0.96 -8.02 -4.28
CA ILE A 54 -0.01 -6.98 -3.84
C ILE A 54 -0.33 -6.57 -2.40
N ALA A 55 -1.59 -6.21 -2.13
CA ALA A 55 -2.06 -5.71 -0.86
C ALA A 55 -1.74 -6.63 0.33
N ALA A 56 -1.82 -7.96 0.12
CA ALA A 56 -1.61 -8.95 1.16
C ALA A 56 -0.20 -8.92 1.79
N ASN A 57 0.81 -8.51 1.03
CA ASN A 57 2.22 -8.59 1.42
C ASN A 57 2.98 -7.26 1.29
N CYS A 58 2.29 -6.14 1.05
CA CYS A 58 2.93 -4.83 1.01
C CYS A 58 3.29 -4.34 2.41
N THR A 59 4.33 -3.54 2.51
CA THR A 59 4.60 -2.72 3.69
C THR A 59 3.48 -1.69 3.83
N VAL A 60 3.04 -1.38 5.05
CA VAL A 60 2.07 -0.31 5.29
C VAL A 60 2.69 0.70 6.24
N VAL A 61 2.71 1.96 5.83
CA VAL A 61 3.26 3.06 6.62
C VAL A 61 2.18 4.10 6.93
N ASP A 62 2.26 4.70 8.09
CA ASP A 62 1.42 5.83 8.46
C ASP A 62 1.97 7.14 7.88
N VAL A 63 1.19 8.20 7.96
CA VAL A 63 1.55 9.54 7.46
C VAL A 63 2.79 10.15 8.12
N ASP A 64 3.12 9.71 9.33
CA ASP A 64 4.33 10.11 10.05
C ASP A 64 5.56 9.23 9.75
N GLY A 65 5.45 8.27 8.84
CA GLY A 65 6.49 7.32 8.48
C GLY A 65 6.57 6.08 9.38
N THR A 66 5.70 5.95 10.39
CA THR A 66 5.64 4.76 11.24
C THR A 66 5.25 3.54 10.43
N VAL A 67 6.02 2.45 10.53
CA VAL A 67 5.68 1.18 9.88
C VAL A 67 4.58 0.48 10.69
N LEU A 68 3.40 0.36 10.10
CA LEU A 68 2.25 -0.31 10.69
C LEU A 68 2.26 -1.81 10.43
N ARG A 69 2.81 -2.22 9.28
CA ARG A 69 3.00 -3.62 8.88
C ARG A 69 4.22 -3.73 7.98
N GLU A 70 5.14 -4.64 8.32
CA GLU A 70 6.24 -5.02 7.44
C GLU A 70 5.72 -5.87 6.28
N GLY A 71 6.18 -5.58 5.08
CA GLY A 71 5.87 -6.32 3.85
C GLY A 71 7.05 -7.10 3.31
N THR A 72 6.78 -7.93 2.29
CA THR A 72 7.80 -8.82 1.70
C THR A 72 7.87 -8.75 0.18
N ASN A 73 7.03 -7.92 -0.45
CA ASN A 73 6.89 -7.90 -1.91
C ASN A 73 7.44 -6.62 -2.58
N GLY A 74 8.09 -5.73 -1.81
CA GLY A 74 8.69 -4.49 -2.32
C GLY A 74 7.69 -3.36 -2.63
N TRP A 75 6.40 -3.55 -2.31
CA TRP A 75 5.38 -2.51 -2.41
C TRP A 75 5.11 -1.87 -1.05
N THR A 76 4.80 -0.57 -1.06
CA THR A 76 4.46 0.18 0.17
C THR A 76 3.11 0.86 -0.01
N ALA A 77 2.24 0.66 0.97
CA ALA A 77 0.93 1.29 1.08
C ALA A 77 0.96 2.45 2.07
N MET A 78 0.29 3.55 1.73
CA MET A 78 0.15 4.71 2.61
C MET A 78 -1.09 5.55 2.25
N SER A 79 -1.42 6.52 3.10
CA SER A 79 -2.37 7.57 2.74
C SER A 79 -1.71 8.58 1.79
N GLY A 80 -2.41 8.94 0.72
CA GLY A 80 -2.06 10.05 -0.17
C GLY A 80 -2.72 11.37 0.23
N ASN A 81 -3.57 11.38 1.27
CA ASN A 81 -4.22 12.59 1.75
C ASN A 81 -3.28 13.42 2.61
N MET A 82 -2.60 14.38 1.98
CA MET A 82 -1.64 15.27 2.66
C MET A 82 -2.29 16.22 3.66
N ALA A 83 -3.59 16.49 3.54
CA ALA A 83 -4.33 17.32 4.48
C ALA A 83 -4.72 16.57 5.77
N GLY A 84 -4.62 15.23 5.74
CA GLY A 84 -5.09 14.38 6.83
C GLY A 84 -6.62 14.22 6.85
N PRO A 85 -7.16 13.54 7.87
CA PRO A 85 -8.59 13.37 8.02
C PRO A 85 -9.27 14.69 8.37
N ALA A 86 -10.49 14.91 7.85
CA ALA A 86 -11.33 16.05 8.19
C ALA A 86 -11.72 16.06 9.69
N ASP A 87 -11.78 14.89 10.32
CA ASP A 87 -12.01 14.71 11.75
C ASP A 87 -10.79 13.98 12.38
N PRO A 88 -9.77 14.70 12.87
CA PRO A 88 -8.56 14.09 13.42
C PRO A 88 -8.81 13.17 14.63
N ASP A 89 -9.87 13.41 15.41
CA ASP A 89 -10.17 12.62 16.60
C ASP A 89 -10.78 11.24 16.25
N ASN A 90 -11.49 11.15 15.13
CA ASN A 90 -12.15 9.93 14.67
C ASN A 90 -11.45 9.28 13.46
N GLY A 91 -10.49 9.98 12.84
CA GLY A 91 -9.76 9.51 11.67
C GLY A 91 -10.50 9.81 10.36
N TYR A 92 -10.07 9.17 9.28
CA TYR A 92 -10.72 9.30 7.98
C TYR A 92 -12.14 8.75 8.01
N LYS A 93 -13.08 9.43 7.37
CA LYS A 93 -14.47 8.99 7.23
C LYS A 93 -14.56 7.59 6.57
N ASP A 94 -13.77 7.38 5.55
CA ASP A 94 -13.71 6.13 4.78
C ASP A 94 -12.38 6.02 4.02
N ARG A 95 -12.18 4.91 3.29
CA ARG A 95 -10.98 4.69 2.47
C ARG A 95 -10.77 5.75 1.41
N HIS A 96 -11.86 6.25 0.81
CA HIS A 96 -11.77 7.24 -0.24
C HIS A 96 -11.20 8.56 0.28
N GLU A 97 -11.61 9.01 1.49
CA GLU A 97 -11.03 10.20 2.11
C GLU A 97 -9.55 10.02 2.44
N ALA A 98 -9.12 8.81 2.78
CA ALA A 98 -7.70 8.53 3.02
C ALA A 98 -6.85 8.61 1.73
N ILE A 99 -7.45 8.61 0.55
CA ILE A 99 -6.74 8.60 -0.75
C ILE A 99 -5.64 7.54 -0.74
N PRO A 100 -5.94 6.26 -0.47
CA PRO A 100 -4.91 5.28 -0.27
C PRO A 100 -4.17 4.99 -1.58
N MET A 101 -2.85 4.84 -1.48
CA MET A 101 -1.98 4.48 -2.59
C MET A 101 -1.03 3.35 -2.22
N VAL A 102 -0.69 2.52 -3.20
CA VAL A 102 0.31 1.45 -3.07
C VAL A 102 1.31 1.58 -4.20
N GLY A 103 2.53 1.98 -3.87
CA GLY A 103 3.60 2.22 -4.82
C GLY A 103 4.78 1.25 -4.66
N ASP A 104 5.55 1.10 -5.73
CA ASP A 104 6.86 0.47 -5.69
C ASP A 104 7.97 1.48 -5.32
N ALA A 105 9.19 1.00 -5.13
CA ALA A 105 10.32 1.85 -4.73
C ALA A 105 10.62 2.94 -5.77
N GLU A 106 10.49 2.66 -7.07
CA GLU A 106 10.80 3.63 -8.12
C GLU A 106 9.77 4.76 -8.15
N SER A 107 8.51 4.46 -7.89
CA SER A 107 7.47 5.50 -7.79
C SER A 107 7.70 6.46 -6.62
N PHE A 108 8.16 5.96 -5.48
CA PHE A 108 8.50 6.80 -4.33
C PHE A 108 9.77 7.62 -4.58
N ASN A 109 10.78 7.07 -5.27
CA ASN A 109 11.95 7.83 -5.72
C ASN A 109 11.53 9.00 -6.63
N TRP A 110 10.58 8.75 -7.52
CA TRP A 110 10.04 9.79 -8.39
C TRP A 110 9.29 10.87 -7.58
N MET A 111 8.42 10.45 -6.64
CA MET A 111 7.67 11.37 -5.79
C MET A 111 8.59 12.24 -4.93
N ASP A 112 9.61 11.63 -4.30
CA ASP A 112 10.60 12.36 -3.48
C ASP A 112 11.33 13.40 -4.33
N ALA A 113 11.81 13.02 -5.51
CA ALA A 113 12.46 13.94 -6.44
C ALA A 113 11.55 15.10 -6.87
N TYR A 114 10.26 14.81 -7.12
CA TYR A 114 9.27 15.82 -7.47
C TYR A 114 9.07 16.82 -6.31
N MET A 115 8.89 16.34 -5.08
CA MET A 115 8.72 17.17 -3.89
C MET A 115 9.94 18.06 -3.63
N ASN A 116 11.15 17.52 -3.84
CA ASN A 116 12.41 18.23 -3.64
C ASN A 116 12.85 19.05 -4.86
N LYS A 117 12.09 19.01 -5.98
CA LYS A 117 12.42 19.69 -7.24
C LYS A 117 13.78 19.27 -7.79
N THR A 118 14.10 18.00 -7.67
CA THR A 118 15.31 17.37 -8.19
C THR A 118 14.99 16.44 -9.35
N LYS A 119 16.03 15.99 -10.05
CA LYS A 119 15.86 14.95 -11.07
C LYS A 119 15.73 13.59 -10.37
N PRO A 120 14.72 12.78 -10.69
CA PRO A 120 14.59 11.44 -10.12
C PRO A 120 15.72 10.52 -10.62
N GLU A 121 16.30 9.75 -9.71
CA GLU A 121 17.24 8.67 -10.03
C GLU A 121 16.49 7.34 -9.97
N MET A 122 16.11 6.81 -11.13
CA MET A 122 15.28 5.63 -11.26
C MET A 122 16.01 4.52 -12.01
N ASN A 123 15.85 3.27 -11.56
CA ASN A 123 16.38 2.08 -12.23
C ASN A 123 15.39 1.51 -13.27
N GLY A 124 14.10 1.75 -13.08
CA GLY A 124 13.01 1.34 -13.94
C GLY A 124 11.85 2.31 -13.87
N ASP A 125 10.75 2.00 -14.52
CA ASP A 125 9.50 2.72 -14.37
C ASP A 125 8.89 2.45 -12.99
N GLY A 126 8.29 3.48 -12.38
CA GLY A 126 7.57 3.37 -11.12
C GLY A 126 6.07 3.24 -11.33
N TRP A 127 5.38 2.56 -10.43
CA TRP A 127 3.94 2.31 -10.50
C TRP A 127 3.25 2.59 -9.17
N ILE A 128 2.09 3.25 -9.20
CA ILE A 128 1.23 3.47 -8.02
C ILE A 128 -0.19 3.04 -8.34
N TRP A 129 -0.72 2.14 -7.51
CA TRP A 129 -2.13 1.75 -7.53
C TRP A 129 -2.95 2.69 -6.64
N MET A 130 -4.08 3.16 -7.15
CA MET A 130 -5.06 3.98 -6.44
C MET A 130 -6.48 3.50 -6.76
N LEU A 131 -6.83 2.27 -6.32
CA LEU A 131 -8.11 1.64 -6.67
C LEU A 131 -9.34 2.27 -5.99
N HIS A 132 -9.13 3.23 -5.09
CA HIS A 132 -10.22 4.02 -4.49
C HIS A 132 -10.31 5.44 -5.07
N GLY A 133 -9.44 5.75 -6.05
CA GLY A 133 -9.39 7.09 -6.63
C GLY A 133 -8.86 8.15 -5.66
N ASP A 134 -9.11 9.40 -5.99
CA ASP A 134 -8.75 10.57 -5.18
C ASP A 134 -9.94 11.50 -4.96
N LEU A 135 -9.76 12.51 -4.09
CA LEU A 135 -10.76 13.55 -3.82
C LEU A 135 -10.67 14.73 -4.80
N GLY A 136 -9.82 14.60 -5.79
CA GLY A 136 -9.49 15.63 -6.72
C GLY A 136 -8.22 16.38 -6.36
N VAL A 137 -7.50 16.79 -7.38
CA VAL A 137 -6.24 17.52 -7.27
C VAL A 137 -6.20 18.65 -8.30
N ASP A 138 -5.48 19.71 -7.96
CA ASP A 138 -5.04 20.68 -8.94
C ASP A 138 -3.97 20.03 -9.83
N ASN A 139 -4.33 19.69 -11.06
CA ASN A 139 -3.43 18.98 -11.98
C ASN A 139 -2.14 19.75 -12.32
N PHE A 140 -2.12 21.05 -12.08
CA PHE A 140 -0.92 21.87 -12.23
C PHE A 140 -0.03 21.86 -10.98
N ARG A 141 -0.63 21.57 -9.81
CA ARG A 141 0.05 21.55 -8.51
C ARG A 141 -0.42 20.37 -7.65
N PRO A 142 -0.23 19.12 -8.10
CA PRO A 142 -0.88 17.95 -7.53
C PRO A 142 -0.53 17.67 -6.06
N TYR A 143 0.55 18.24 -5.54
CA TYR A 143 0.98 18.07 -4.14
C TYR A 143 0.90 19.36 -3.32
N SER A 144 0.28 20.42 -3.87
CA SER A 144 -0.02 21.62 -3.08
C SER A 144 -1.42 21.49 -2.47
N GLU A 145 -1.66 22.22 -1.38
CA GLU A 145 -2.97 22.39 -0.79
C GLU A 145 -3.88 23.22 -1.73
N GLY A 146 -4.10 22.70 -2.95
CA GLY A 146 -5.03 23.29 -3.89
C GLY A 146 -6.44 22.95 -3.45
N ASP A 147 -7.29 23.95 -3.22
CA ASP A 147 -8.69 23.71 -3.08
C ASP A 147 -9.38 23.90 -4.45
N LYS A 148 -10.46 23.17 -4.68
CA LYS A 148 -11.24 23.21 -5.93
C LYS A 148 -11.70 24.63 -6.28
N ALA A 149 -12.01 25.45 -5.26
CA ALA A 149 -12.52 26.80 -5.45
C ALA A 149 -11.44 27.77 -5.96
N ASN A 150 -10.17 27.50 -5.68
CA ASN A 150 -9.03 28.33 -6.08
C ASN A 150 -8.25 27.74 -7.28
N THR A 151 -8.69 26.61 -7.82
CA THR A 151 -8.08 26.01 -8.99
C THR A 151 -8.75 26.54 -10.26
N PRO A 152 -8.00 27.03 -11.25
CA PRO A 152 -8.56 27.49 -12.51
C PRO A 152 -9.41 26.41 -13.20
N ASP A 153 -10.43 26.83 -13.94
CA ASP A 153 -11.34 25.95 -14.65
C ASP A 153 -10.58 24.95 -15.53
N GLY A 154 -10.96 23.67 -15.44
CA GLY A 154 -10.38 22.57 -16.21
C GLY A 154 -9.05 22.02 -15.67
N LEU A 155 -8.52 22.58 -14.57
CA LEU A 155 -7.29 22.05 -13.94
C LEU A 155 -7.57 21.18 -12.71
N TRP A 156 -8.75 21.25 -12.13
CA TRP A 156 -9.16 20.33 -11.08
C TRP A 156 -9.60 19.00 -11.66
N ILE A 157 -8.94 17.92 -11.28
CA ILE A 157 -9.23 16.58 -11.76
C ILE A 157 -9.55 15.68 -10.57
N GLU A 158 -10.70 15.02 -10.62
CA GLU A 158 -11.10 13.95 -9.71
C GLU A 158 -10.94 12.63 -10.46
N SER A 159 -10.01 11.80 -10.04
CA SER A 159 -9.75 10.52 -10.68
C SER A 159 -10.46 9.39 -9.94
N GLY A 160 -11.21 8.57 -10.69
CA GLY A 160 -11.70 7.29 -10.18
C GLY A 160 -10.57 6.28 -9.96
N PRO A 161 -10.89 4.99 -9.76
CA PRO A 161 -9.88 3.94 -9.65
C PRO A 161 -8.89 3.97 -10.81
N HIS A 162 -7.59 4.04 -10.51
CA HIS A 162 -6.56 4.16 -11.55
C HIS A 162 -5.21 3.58 -11.13
N LEU A 163 -4.33 3.46 -12.11
CA LEU A 163 -2.93 3.10 -11.96
C LEU A 163 -2.10 4.25 -12.56
N MET A 164 -1.12 4.76 -11.81
CA MET A 164 -0.20 5.78 -12.29
C MET A 164 1.12 5.16 -12.73
N LEU A 165 1.65 5.63 -13.85
CA LEU A 165 3.00 5.33 -14.33
C LEU A 165 3.90 6.55 -14.11
N MET A 166 5.03 6.34 -13.45
CA MET A 166 6.15 7.28 -13.35
C MET A 166 7.26 6.78 -14.27
N PRO A 167 7.34 7.28 -15.53
CA PRO A 167 8.30 6.75 -16.47
C PRO A 167 9.73 7.16 -16.11
N LYS A 168 10.66 6.22 -16.20
CA LYS A 168 12.10 6.48 -16.06
C LYS A 168 12.60 7.40 -17.16
N ASP A 169 12.13 7.19 -18.38
CA ASP A 169 12.49 7.95 -19.57
C ASP A 169 11.26 8.59 -20.19
N THR A 170 11.22 9.93 -20.14
CA THR A 170 10.12 10.72 -20.71
C THR A 170 10.38 11.12 -22.16
N SER A 171 11.50 10.74 -22.78
CA SER A 171 11.85 11.14 -24.14
C SER A 171 10.93 10.53 -25.21
N THR A 172 10.13 9.53 -24.84
CA THR A 172 9.21 8.81 -25.71
C THR A 172 7.72 9.11 -25.46
N LEU A 173 7.42 10.06 -24.55
CA LEU A 173 6.05 10.49 -24.21
C LEU A 173 5.58 11.64 -25.10
#